data_b769ee789468210b6e2ce83524d1b5fa
#
_entry.id   b769ee789468210b6e2ce83524d1b5fa
#
_cell.length_a   1.000
_cell.length_b   1.000
_cell.length_c   1.000
_cell.angle_alpha   90.00
_cell.angle_beta   90.00
_cell.angle_gamma   90.00
#
_symmetry.space_group_name_H-M   'P 1'
#
loop_
_entity.id
_entity.type
_entity.pdbx_description
1 polymer ?
#
loop_
_entity_poly.entity_id
_entity_poly.type
_entity_poly.pdbx_seq_one_letter_code
_entity_poly.pdbx_strand_id
1 'polypeptide(L)'
;RTDNAFVSTPFTCGGNLTINNGANIYMDYNFGANNMLVPLIVNGNINLVGQLSGSGAVGGDIELKGNWNNNGVAVTNFFPNNRAVTFNGTSNQNIGGSNTTIIPFAYLTINNTAGVTLTAYHVEVNNQLNLTSGKVTLGNFNLKLNGLNTPLVGGSSSNYVVTNGTGVFSRNFDNVATLYPVGPDASTYSPVTMQQTGTADDITVRVNAAP
;
A
#
# COMPACT_ATOMS: atom_id res chain seq x y z
N ARG A 1 -16.26 -4.61 -24.80
CA ARG A 1 -15.40 -5.75 -25.06
C ARG A 1 -16.14 -7.01 -24.68
N THR A 2 -16.30 -7.93 -25.62
CA THR A 2 -17.18 -9.12 -25.47
C THR A 2 -16.40 -10.43 -25.36
N ASP A 3 -15.11 -10.38 -25.18
CA ASP A 3 -14.23 -11.53 -25.27
C ASP A 3 -13.72 -11.93 -23.88
N ASN A 4 -14.05 -13.14 -23.48
CA ASN A 4 -13.54 -13.86 -22.31
C ASN A 4 -12.06 -14.26 -22.50
N ALA A 5 -11.22 -13.35 -22.99
CA ALA A 5 -9.80 -13.65 -23.10
C ALA A 5 -9.17 -13.56 -21.71
N PHE A 6 -8.90 -14.70 -21.09
CA PHE A 6 -7.96 -14.77 -19.97
C PHE A 6 -6.62 -14.24 -20.47
N VAL A 7 -6.18 -13.12 -19.91
CA VAL A 7 -4.85 -12.59 -20.21
C VAL A 7 -3.84 -13.48 -19.52
N SER A 8 -3.10 -14.26 -20.29
CA SER A 8 -2.07 -15.20 -19.80
C SER A 8 -0.68 -14.58 -19.73
N THR A 9 -0.53 -13.36 -20.24
CA THR A 9 0.72 -12.59 -20.18
C THR A 9 0.48 -11.30 -19.37
N PRO A 10 1.45 -10.81 -18.58
CA PRO A 10 1.31 -9.55 -17.87
C PRO A 10 0.93 -8.41 -18.81
N PHE A 11 -0.03 -7.59 -18.38
CA PHE A 11 -0.34 -6.36 -19.08
C PHE A 11 0.64 -5.29 -18.62
N THR A 12 1.54 -4.87 -19.53
CA THR A 12 2.60 -3.92 -19.21
C THR A 12 2.29 -2.55 -19.83
N CYS A 13 2.19 -1.54 -18.97
CA CYS A 13 2.23 -0.13 -19.35
C CYS A 13 3.70 0.34 -19.29
N GLY A 14 4.30 0.68 -20.44
CA GLY A 14 5.71 1.06 -20.55
C GLY A 14 6.04 2.43 -19.95
N GLY A 15 5.02 3.27 -19.72
CA GLY A 15 5.13 4.59 -19.10
C GLY A 15 4.09 4.79 -18.00
N ASN A 16 3.54 6.00 -17.92
CA ASN A 16 2.50 6.32 -16.97
C ASN A 16 1.15 5.72 -17.37
N LEU A 17 0.42 5.20 -16.40
CA LEU A 17 -0.98 4.84 -16.52
C LEU A 17 -1.83 5.99 -15.96
N THR A 18 -2.55 6.69 -16.84
CA THR A 18 -3.45 7.77 -16.43
C THR A 18 -4.90 7.35 -16.66
N ILE A 19 -5.69 7.38 -15.60
CA ILE A 19 -7.13 7.09 -15.64
C ILE A 19 -7.86 8.41 -15.39
N ASN A 20 -8.40 9.00 -16.45
CA ASN A 20 -9.06 10.29 -16.39
C ASN A 20 -10.42 10.22 -15.70
N ASN A 21 -10.94 11.40 -15.32
CA ASN A 21 -12.28 11.50 -14.74
C ASN A 21 -13.33 10.86 -15.66
N GLY A 22 -14.22 10.05 -15.08
CA GLY A 22 -15.24 9.29 -15.80
C GLY A 22 -14.72 8.03 -16.52
N ALA A 23 -13.40 7.81 -16.58
CA ALA A 23 -12.83 6.57 -17.11
C ALA A 23 -12.69 5.51 -16.00
N ASN A 24 -12.87 4.25 -16.37
CA ASN A 24 -12.74 3.12 -15.47
C ASN A 24 -11.84 2.05 -16.09
N ILE A 25 -10.95 1.49 -15.26
CA ILE A 25 -10.20 0.27 -15.57
C ILE A 25 -10.63 -0.80 -14.58
N TYR A 26 -11.12 -1.90 -15.11
CA TYR A 26 -11.52 -3.07 -14.35
C TYR A 26 -10.59 -4.23 -14.70
N MET A 27 -9.85 -4.73 -13.71
CA MET A 27 -9.08 -5.97 -13.81
C MET A 27 -9.97 -7.18 -13.49
N ASP A 28 -11.18 -6.95 -12.99
CA ASP A 28 -12.23 -7.90 -12.68
C ASP A 28 -13.51 -7.58 -13.48
N TYR A 29 -13.54 -7.91 -14.75
CA TYR A 29 -14.74 -7.65 -15.54
C TYR A 29 -15.88 -8.61 -15.17
N ASN A 30 -17.10 -8.05 -15.04
CA ASN A 30 -18.32 -8.80 -14.75
C ASN A 30 -18.33 -9.53 -13.39
N PHE A 31 -17.96 -8.79 -12.31
CA PHE A 31 -18.08 -9.26 -10.90
C PHE A 31 -17.42 -10.62 -10.61
N GLY A 32 -16.23 -10.83 -11.14
CA GLY A 32 -15.41 -12.01 -10.86
C GLY A 32 -15.51 -13.12 -11.91
N ALA A 33 -16.36 -12.99 -12.94
CA ALA A 33 -16.40 -13.99 -14.00
C ALA A 33 -15.21 -13.92 -14.97
N ASN A 34 -14.54 -12.75 -15.09
CA ASN A 34 -13.44 -12.51 -16.02
C ASN A 34 -12.35 -11.68 -15.32
N ASN A 35 -11.56 -12.35 -14.51
CA ASN A 35 -10.45 -11.73 -13.78
C ASN A 35 -9.14 -11.80 -14.56
N MET A 36 -8.30 -10.79 -14.42
CA MET A 36 -6.89 -10.91 -14.78
C MET A 36 -6.20 -11.91 -13.85
N LEU A 37 -5.54 -12.90 -14.44
CA LEU A 37 -4.78 -13.95 -13.71
C LEU A 37 -3.27 -13.64 -13.66
N VAL A 38 -2.88 -12.50 -14.20
CA VAL A 38 -1.49 -12.03 -14.33
C VAL A 38 -1.42 -10.57 -13.96
N PRO A 39 -0.27 -10.05 -13.51
CA PRO A 39 -0.17 -8.70 -13.00
C PRO A 39 -0.36 -7.62 -14.06
N LEU A 40 -0.89 -6.48 -13.62
CA LEU A 40 -0.76 -5.20 -14.28
C LEU A 40 0.57 -4.59 -13.87
N ILE A 41 1.51 -4.46 -14.82
CA ILE A 41 2.82 -3.85 -14.58
C ILE A 41 2.81 -2.42 -15.10
N VAL A 42 3.10 -1.44 -14.25
CA VAL A 42 3.22 -0.03 -14.64
C VAL A 42 4.65 0.45 -14.40
N ASN A 43 5.39 0.71 -15.50
CA ASN A 43 6.78 1.14 -15.42
C ASN A 43 6.94 2.63 -15.04
N GLY A 44 5.91 3.44 -15.23
CA GLY A 44 5.83 4.83 -14.77
C GLY A 44 4.89 5.00 -13.59
N ASN A 45 4.25 6.17 -13.49
CA ASN A 45 3.31 6.50 -12.43
C ASN A 45 1.90 5.94 -12.73
N ILE A 46 1.15 5.62 -11.69
CA ILE A 46 -0.30 5.54 -11.75
C ILE A 46 -0.86 6.92 -11.38
N ASN A 47 -1.61 7.53 -12.31
CA ASN A 47 -2.33 8.79 -12.09
C ASN A 47 -3.83 8.50 -12.12
N LEU A 48 -4.44 8.46 -10.94
CA LEU A 48 -5.81 8.01 -10.77
C LEU A 48 -6.73 9.21 -10.50
N VAL A 49 -7.56 9.57 -11.47
CA VAL A 49 -8.65 10.55 -11.35
C VAL A 49 -9.99 9.84 -11.49
N GLY A 50 -10.10 8.89 -12.39
CA GLY A 50 -11.21 7.96 -12.54
C GLY A 50 -11.08 6.75 -11.61
N GLN A 51 -11.58 5.59 -12.02
CA GLN A 51 -11.64 4.39 -11.20
C GLN A 51 -10.66 3.30 -11.67
N LEU A 52 -10.00 2.67 -10.69
CA LEU A 52 -9.22 1.46 -10.88
C LEU A 52 -9.77 0.36 -9.95
N SER A 53 -10.19 -0.75 -10.53
CA SER A 53 -10.58 -1.95 -9.81
C SER A 53 -9.54 -3.03 -10.04
N GLY A 54 -8.98 -3.56 -8.96
CA GLY A 54 -8.06 -4.70 -8.99
C GLY A 54 -8.75 -5.98 -9.44
N SER A 55 -7.98 -7.03 -9.71
CA SER A 55 -8.53 -8.33 -10.05
C SER A 55 -9.11 -9.03 -8.80
N GLY A 56 -10.14 -9.85 -9.01
CA GLY A 56 -10.64 -10.77 -7.97
C GLY A 56 -9.82 -12.06 -7.86
N ALA A 57 -8.97 -12.36 -8.84
CA ALA A 57 -8.25 -13.63 -8.93
C ALA A 57 -6.78 -13.51 -8.47
N VAL A 58 -6.25 -14.63 -7.97
CA VAL A 58 -4.83 -14.76 -7.63
C VAL A 58 -3.97 -14.56 -8.88
N GLY A 59 -2.89 -13.78 -8.75
CA GLY A 59 -1.99 -13.42 -9.84
C GLY A 59 -2.30 -12.08 -10.50
N GLY A 60 -3.54 -11.57 -10.37
CA GLY A 60 -3.94 -10.27 -10.92
C GLY A 60 -3.54 -9.10 -10.02
N ASP A 61 -2.31 -9.05 -9.57
CA ASP A 61 -1.77 -7.99 -8.72
C ASP A 61 -1.34 -6.75 -9.53
N ILE A 62 -0.97 -5.69 -8.85
CA ILE A 62 -0.43 -4.48 -9.48
C ILE A 62 1.05 -4.35 -9.09
N GLU A 63 1.92 -4.21 -10.08
CA GLU A 63 3.33 -3.89 -9.89
C GLU A 63 3.61 -2.47 -10.39
N LEU A 64 4.16 -1.62 -9.53
CA LEU A 64 4.37 -0.20 -9.81
C LEU A 64 5.83 0.19 -9.61
N LYS A 65 6.45 0.75 -10.67
CA LYS A 65 7.82 1.26 -10.60
C LYS A 65 7.90 2.77 -10.38
N GLY A 66 6.82 3.51 -10.64
CA GLY A 66 6.72 4.95 -10.38
C GLY A 66 5.88 5.25 -9.14
N ASN A 67 5.30 6.44 -9.09
CA ASN A 67 4.50 6.92 -7.99
C ASN A 67 3.03 6.50 -8.12
N TRP A 68 2.37 6.39 -6.98
CA TRP A 68 0.92 6.28 -6.89
C TRP A 68 0.33 7.65 -6.61
N ASN A 69 -0.30 8.25 -7.61
CA ASN A 69 -0.92 9.57 -7.50
C ASN A 69 -2.45 9.42 -7.57
N ASN A 70 -3.12 9.47 -6.42
CA ASN A 70 -4.58 9.49 -6.37
C ASN A 70 -5.07 10.94 -6.38
N ASN A 71 -5.61 11.36 -7.50
CA ASN A 71 -6.15 12.70 -7.74
C ASN A 71 -7.68 12.71 -7.92
N GLY A 72 -8.33 11.57 -7.70
CA GLY A 72 -9.77 11.45 -7.79
C GLY A 72 -10.49 12.22 -6.70
N VAL A 73 -11.66 12.76 -7.02
CA VAL A 73 -12.53 13.47 -6.07
C VAL A 73 -13.48 12.53 -5.33
N ALA A 74 -13.63 11.30 -5.82
CA ALA A 74 -14.49 10.30 -5.19
C ALA A 74 -13.77 9.59 -4.05
N VAL A 75 -14.50 9.27 -2.99
CA VAL A 75 -14.00 8.52 -1.83
C VAL A 75 -13.49 7.12 -2.23
N THR A 76 -14.00 6.60 -3.35
CA THR A 76 -13.74 5.24 -3.80
C THR A 76 -13.40 5.22 -5.29
N ASN A 77 -12.19 5.63 -5.61
CA ASN A 77 -11.68 5.49 -6.98
C ASN A 77 -10.64 4.36 -7.13
N PHE A 78 -10.26 3.71 -6.03
CA PHE A 78 -9.46 2.50 -6.04
C PHE A 78 -10.15 1.38 -5.25
N PHE A 79 -10.34 0.24 -5.89
CA PHE A 79 -10.91 -0.98 -5.31
C PHE A 79 -9.85 -2.08 -5.40
N PRO A 80 -9.20 -2.45 -4.28
CA PRO A 80 -8.08 -3.41 -4.31
C PRO A 80 -8.51 -4.85 -4.60
N ASN A 81 -9.79 -5.20 -4.41
CA ASN A 81 -10.35 -6.53 -4.67
C ASN A 81 -9.50 -7.70 -4.16
N ASN A 82 -8.95 -7.57 -2.99
CA ASN A 82 -8.14 -8.61 -2.36
C ASN A 82 -6.82 -8.92 -3.10
N ARG A 83 -6.28 -7.94 -3.85
CA ARG A 83 -5.02 -8.07 -4.58
C ARG A 83 -3.94 -7.15 -4.02
N ALA A 84 -2.70 -7.53 -4.32
CA ALA A 84 -1.53 -6.79 -3.88
C ALA A 84 -1.24 -5.60 -4.80
N VAL A 85 -0.75 -4.53 -4.19
CA VAL A 85 -0.01 -3.48 -4.89
C VAL A 85 1.43 -3.54 -4.39
N THR A 86 2.36 -3.76 -5.33
CA THR A 86 3.79 -3.86 -5.05
C THR A 86 4.51 -2.63 -5.58
N PHE A 87 5.17 -1.90 -4.70
CA PHE A 87 6.09 -0.83 -5.06
C PHE A 87 7.48 -1.43 -5.25
N ASN A 88 7.94 -1.51 -6.51
CA ASN A 88 9.20 -2.16 -6.89
C ASN A 88 10.08 -1.29 -7.80
N GLY A 89 10.01 0.02 -7.64
CA GLY A 89 10.87 0.98 -8.34
C GLY A 89 12.32 0.94 -7.87
N THR A 90 13.17 1.72 -8.56
CA THR A 90 14.60 1.87 -8.24
C THR A 90 14.94 3.22 -7.63
N SER A 91 13.99 4.17 -7.65
CA SER A 91 14.07 5.47 -6.99
C SER A 91 13.01 5.55 -5.90
N ASN A 92 13.12 6.49 -4.96
CA ASN A 92 12.06 6.69 -3.97
C ASN A 92 10.71 6.90 -4.65
N GLN A 93 9.70 6.16 -4.20
CA GLN A 93 8.34 6.24 -4.73
C GLN A 93 7.44 6.97 -3.75
N ASN A 94 6.46 7.70 -4.26
CA ASN A 94 5.48 8.40 -3.44
C ASN A 94 4.11 7.72 -3.53
N ILE A 95 3.43 7.65 -2.38
CA ILE A 95 2.00 7.44 -2.30
C ILE A 95 1.38 8.80 -1.99
N GLY A 96 0.75 9.42 -2.99
CA GLY A 96 0.30 10.81 -2.91
C GLY A 96 -0.82 11.14 -3.89
N GLY A 97 -1.00 12.42 -4.11
CA GLY A 97 -2.03 13.00 -4.97
C GLY A 97 -2.79 14.12 -4.29
N SER A 98 -3.87 14.59 -4.89
CA SER A 98 -4.74 15.64 -4.35
C SER A 98 -5.96 15.13 -3.60
N ASN A 99 -6.24 13.82 -3.64
CA ASN A 99 -7.29 13.22 -2.84
C ASN A 99 -6.89 13.27 -1.37
N THR A 100 -7.81 13.63 -0.50
CA THR A 100 -7.59 13.73 0.96
C THR A 100 -8.18 12.55 1.74
N THR A 101 -8.78 11.60 1.05
CA THR A 101 -9.37 10.42 1.68
C THR A 101 -8.34 9.32 1.91
N ILE A 102 -8.60 8.47 2.88
CA ILE A 102 -7.80 7.27 3.16
C ILE A 102 -7.82 6.35 1.94
N ILE A 103 -6.64 5.84 1.54
CA ILE A 103 -6.56 4.81 0.51
C ILE A 103 -6.42 3.44 1.19
N PRO A 104 -7.38 2.54 0.96
CA PRO A 104 -7.27 1.16 1.39
C PRO A 104 -6.48 0.35 0.36
N PHE A 105 -5.41 -0.31 0.80
CA PHE A 105 -4.79 -1.42 0.09
C PHE A 105 -5.23 -2.72 0.73
N ALA A 106 -5.52 -3.76 -0.06
CA ALA A 106 -5.74 -5.09 0.51
C ALA A 106 -4.41 -5.67 0.99
N TYR A 107 -3.45 -5.82 0.09
CA TYR A 107 -2.07 -6.19 0.39
C TYR A 107 -1.16 -5.09 -0.15
N LEU A 108 -0.24 -4.62 0.68
CA LEU A 108 0.76 -3.63 0.30
C LEU A 108 2.15 -4.25 0.44
N THR A 109 2.90 -4.28 -0.65
CA THR A 109 4.28 -4.77 -0.65
C THR A 109 5.25 -3.64 -0.98
N ILE A 110 6.20 -3.42 -0.10
CA ILE A 110 7.31 -2.51 -0.30
C ILE A 110 8.54 -3.34 -0.66
N ASN A 111 8.92 -3.28 -1.94
CA ASN A 111 10.08 -3.95 -2.51
C ASN A 111 10.96 -2.95 -3.27
N ASN A 112 11.29 -1.84 -2.61
CA ASN A 112 12.07 -0.76 -3.18
C ASN A 112 13.12 -0.28 -2.17
N THR A 113 14.38 -0.56 -2.43
CA THR A 113 15.50 -0.19 -1.53
C THR A 113 15.65 1.32 -1.33
N ALA A 114 15.19 2.14 -2.29
CA ALA A 114 15.16 3.59 -2.16
C ALA A 114 13.97 4.09 -1.28
N GLY A 115 13.02 3.19 -0.96
CA GLY A 115 11.91 3.45 -0.07
C GLY A 115 10.65 3.99 -0.74
N VAL A 116 9.61 4.13 0.08
CA VAL A 116 8.31 4.71 -0.28
C VAL A 116 7.95 5.79 0.73
N THR A 117 7.44 6.92 0.25
CA THR A 117 7.08 8.07 1.09
C THR A 117 5.59 8.40 0.95
N LEU A 118 4.89 8.59 2.07
CA LEU A 118 3.53 9.12 2.07
C LEU A 118 3.59 10.65 1.93
N THR A 119 2.86 11.23 0.96
CA THR A 119 2.96 12.64 0.64
C THR A 119 1.64 13.41 0.68
N ALA A 120 0.49 12.74 0.78
CA ALA A 120 -0.78 13.44 0.68
C ALA A 120 -1.92 12.92 1.56
N TYR A 121 -1.91 11.65 2.02
CA TYR A 121 -3.02 11.06 2.77
C TYR A 121 -2.60 9.86 3.62
N HIS A 122 -3.49 9.48 4.54
CA HIS A 122 -3.32 8.28 5.36
C HIS A 122 -3.53 7.02 4.52
N VAL A 123 -2.76 5.98 4.82
CA VAL A 123 -2.82 4.68 4.14
C VAL A 123 -3.33 3.63 5.11
N GLU A 124 -4.29 2.83 4.67
CA GLU A 124 -4.74 1.63 5.38
C GLU A 124 -4.35 0.37 4.58
N VAL A 125 -3.99 -0.68 5.32
CA VAL A 125 -3.72 -2.02 4.76
C VAL A 125 -4.63 -3.01 5.46
N ASN A 126 -5.52 -3.65 4.69
CA ASN A 126 -6.58 -4.47 5.27
C ASN A 126 -6.16 -5.91 5.54
N ASN A 127 -5.29 -6.49 4.70
CA ASN A 127 -4.98 -7.91 4.78
C ASN A 127 -3.53 -8.19 5.20
N GLN A 128 -2.54 -7.51 4.58
CA GLN A 128 -1.13 -7.73 4.93
C GLN A 128 -0.23 -6.61 4.42
N LEU A 129 0.71 -6.20 5.27
CA LEU A 129 1.85 -5.37 4.88
C LEU A 129 3.11 -6.22 4.75
N ASN A 130 3.78 -6.16 3.59
CA ASN A 130 5.07 -6.79 3.34
C ASN A 130 6.16 -5.74 3.23
N LEU A 131 7.10 -5.73 4.16
CA LEU A 131 8.32 -4.94 4.10
C LEU A 131 9.46 -5.81 3.59
N THR A 132 9.51 -6.02 2.27
CA THR A 132 10.48 -6.90 1.61
C THR A 132 11.82 -6.20 1.46
N SER A 133 11.81 -4.94 1.03
CA SER A 133 13.02 -4.15 0.80
C SER A 133 12.72 -2.66 0.92
N GLY A 134 13.55 -1.93 1.68
CA GLY A 134 13.42 -0.50 1.87
C GLY A 134 12.44 -0.09 2.97
N LYS A 135 12.19 1.20 3.09
CA LYS A 135 11.48 1.82 4.21
C LYS A 135 10.21 2.51 3.74
N VAL A 136 9.24 2.64 4.66
CA VAL A 136 8.05 3.49 4.46
C VAL A 136 8.20 4.74 5.31
N THR A 137 8.32 5.90 4.68
CA THR A 137 8.42 7.18 5.38
C THR A 137 7.06 7.83 5.50
N LEU A 138 6.60 8.08 6.71
CA LEU A 138 5.26 8.56 6.98
C LEU A 138 5.13 10.08 6.85
N GLY A 139 6.15 10.86 7.22
CA GLY A 139 6.00 12.30 7.33
C GLY A 139 4.87 12.67 8.30
N ASN A 140 3.86 13.36 7.80
CA ASN A 140 2.69 13.77 8.61
C ASN A 140 1.46 12.85 8.41
N PHE A 141 1.62 11.74 7.71
CA PHE A 141 0.52 10.84 7.38
C PHE A 141 0.63 9.52 8.15
N ASN A 142 -0.51 8.88 8.38
CA ASN A 142 -0.56 7.64 9.13
C ASN A 142 -0.53 6.42 8.21
N LEU A 143 0.08 5.36 8.71
CA LEU A 143 -0.07 4.00 8.16
C LEU A 143 -0.81 3.15 9.19
N LYS A 144 -1.91 2.53 8.79
CA LYS A 144 -2.70 1.65 9.64
C LYS A 144 -2.79 0.26 9.05
N LEU A 145 -2.49 -0.77 9.84
CA LEU A 145 -2.93 -2.13 9.56
C LEU A 145 -4.34 -2.29 10.13
N ASN A 146 -5.31 -2.32 9.20
CA ASN A 146 -6.73 -2.25 9.54
C ASN A 146 -7.31 -3.65 9.67
N GLY A 147 -7.76 -3.98 10.86
CA GLY A 147 -8.27 -5.30 11.21
C GLY A 147 -7.46 -5.96 12.31
N LEU A 148 -8.12 -6.87 13.02
CA LEU A 148 -7.53 -7.56 14.15
C LEU A 148 -6.33 -8.43 13.70
N ASN A 149 -5.19 -8.23 14.33
CA ASN A 149 -3.97 -9.00 14.10
C ASN A 149 -3.53 -9.03 12.62
N THR A 150 -3.84 -7.96 11.84
CA THR A 150 -3.43 -7.90 10.43
C THR A 150 -1.93 -8.17 10.29
N PRO A 151 -1.52 -9.15 9.47
CA PRO A 151 -0.13 -9.57 9.37
C PRO A 151 0.79 -8.46 8.86
N LEU A 152 1.98 -8.39 9.46
CA LEU A 152 3.13 -7.68 8.95
C LEU A 152 4.23 -8.71 8.70
N VAL A 153 4.72 -8.79 7.48
CA VAL A 153 5.82 -9.65 7.09
C VAL A 153 7.07 -8.80 6.85
N GLY A 154 8.20 -9.24 7.33
CA GLY A 154 9.44 -8.48 7.33
C GLY A 154 9.53 -7.58 8.57
N GLY A 155 10.25 -6.47 8.45
CA GLY A 155 10.55 -5.60 9.58
C GLY A 155 11.91 -5.92 10.18
N SER A 156 12.91 -5.13 9.80
CA SER A 156 14.31 -5.25 10.21
C SER A 156 14.97 -3.88 10.19
N SER A 157 16.24 -3.81 10.57
CA SER A 157 17.02 -2.57 10.45
C SER A 157 17.15 -2.03 9.01
N SER A 158 16.89 -2.86 8.01
CA SER A 158 16.90 -2.44 6.60
C SER A 158 15.51 -2.06 6.08
N ASN A 159 14.45 -2.61 6.66
CA ASN A 159 13.07 -2.52 6.17
C ASN A 159 12.13 -2.18 7.32
N TYR A 160 11.74 -0.93 7.49
CA TYR A 160 10.89 -0.49 8.59
C TYR A 160 10.09 0.77 8.25
N VAL A 161 9.21 1.16 9.16
CA VAL A 161 8.39 2.37 9.05
C VAL A 161 9.12 3.54 9.72
N VAL A 162 9.39 4.60 8.97
CA VAL A 162 10.03 5.83 9.44
C VAL A 162 8.98 6.83 9.89
N THR A 163 9.02 7.20 11.16
CA THR A 163 8.05 8.13 11.80
C THR A 163 8.66 9.51 12.02
N ASN A 164 9.23 10.10 10.97
CA ASN A 164 10.02 11.35 11.02
C ASN A 164 9.20 12.65 11.10
N GLY A 165 7.89 12.56 11.25
CA GLY A 165 6.97 13.72 11.36
C GLY A 165 5.91 13.50 12.43
N THR A 166 4.69 13.95 12.18
CA THR A 166 3.55 13.76 13.09
C THR A 166 2.80 12.45 12.82
N GLY A 167 3.08 11.78 11.71
CA GLY A 167 2.45 10.52 11.33
C GLY A 167 2.76 9.38 12.29
N VAL A 168 1.82 8.47 12.43
CA VAL A 168 1.91 7.30 13.33
C VAL A 168 1.71 6.00 12.57
N PHE A 169 2.33 4.92 13.06
CA PHE A 169 2.05 3.57 12.63
C PHE A 169 1.06 2.93 13.60
N SER A 170 -0.08 2.48 13.10
CA SER A 170 -1.19 1.94 13.88
C SER A 170 -1.45 0.48 13.55
N ARG A 171 -1.73 -0.32 14.58
CA ARG A 171 -2.14 -1.73 14.45
C ARG A 171 -3.22 -2.06 15.46
N ASN A 172 -4.18 -2.89 15.04
CA ASN A 172 -5.19 -3.46 15.92
C ASN A 172 -4.77 -4.87 16.32
N PHE A 173 -4.67 -5.16 17.61
CA PHE A 173 -4.28 -6.49 18.09
C PHE A 173 -4.82 -6.80 19.50
N ASP A 174 -4.88 -8.09 19.80
CA ASP A 174 -5.19 -8.65 21.10
C ASP A 174 -4.25 -9.82 21.43
N ASN A 175 -3.98 -10.05 22.69
CA ASN A 175 -3.29 -11.24 23.25
C ASN A 175 -2.06 -11.75 22.48
N VAL A 176 -1.57 -11.04 21.48
CA VAL A 176 -0.44 -11.40 20.63
C VAL A 176 0.68 -10.38 20.80
N ALA A 177 1.91 -10.87 21.01
CA ALA A 177 3.08 -10.01 20.97
C ALA A 177 3.25 -9.42 19.57
N THR A 178 3.07 -8.11 19.46
CA THR A 178 2.98 -7.38 18.19
C THR A 178 4.18 -6.47 18.00
N LEU A 179 4.93 -6.72 16.93
CA LEU A 179 6.10 -5.93 16.55
C LEU A 179 5.66 -4.69 15.76
N TYR A 180 6.19 -3.54 16.16
CA TYR A 180 6.23 -2.29 15.40
C TYR A 180 7.67 -2.07 14.94
N PRO A 181 8.00 -2.41 13.70
CA PRO A 181 9.33 -2.13 13.13
C PRO A 181 9.38 -0.65 12.73
N VAL A 182 9.75 0.20 13.65
CA VAL A 182 9.76 1.67 13.47
C VAL A 182 11.13 2.27 13.73
N GLY A 183 11.30 3.51 13.28
CA GLY A 183 12.44 4.35 13.60
C GLY A 183 12.14 5.83 13.35
N PRO A 184 12.89 6.75 14.02
CA PRO A 184 12.66 8.19 13.86
C PRO A 184 13.14 8.73 12.52
N ASP A 185 14.05 8.05 11.86
CA ASP A 185 14.66 8.45 10.58
C ASP A 185 15.07 7.21 9.77
N ALA A 186 15.67 7.43 8.60
CA ALA A 186 16.06 6.34 7.69
C ALA A 186 17.35 5.59 8.10
N SER A 187 18.01 5.97 9.17
CA SER A 187 19.26 5.36 9.65
C SER A 187 19.12 4.68 11.01
N THR A 188 18.10 5.05 11.78
CA THR A 188 17.90 4.60 13.16
C THR A 188 16.70 3.64 13.25
N TYR A 189 16.97 2.37 13.51
CA TYR A 189 15.95 1.36 13.75
C TYR A 189 15.68 1.21 15.24
N SER A 190 14.47 1.53 15.70
CA SER A 190 14.06 1.51 17.11
C SER A 190 12.73 0.77 17.25
N PRO A 191 12.73 -0.56 17.07
CA PRO A 191 11.49 -1.34 17.08
C PRO A 191 10.86 -1.37 18.46
N VAL A 192 9.54 -1.47 18.49
CA VAL A 192 8.75 -1.64 19.72
C VAL A 192 7.95 -2.92 19.59
N THR A 193 7.99 -3.77 20.61
CA THR A 193 7.09 -4.93 20.72
C THR A 193 6.15 -4.71 21.89
N MET A 194 4.87 -4.85 21.63
CA MET A 194 3.81 -4.70 22.62
C MET A 194 2.92 -5.93 22.66
N GLN A 195 2.40 -6.22 23.82
CA GLN A 195 1.36 -7.22 24.02
C GLN A 195 0.34 -6.65 24.99
N GLN A 196 -0.93 -6.79 24.65
CA GLN A 196 -2.01 -6.49 25.59
C GLN A 196 -2.74 -7.77 25.95
N THR A 197 -3.38 -7.76 27.11
CA THR A 197 -4.26 -8.83 27.59
C THR A 197 -5.65 -8.23 27.78
N GLY A 198 -6.60 -8.62 26.96
CA GLY A 198 -7.96 -8.08 27.03
C GLY A 198 -8.60 -7.89 25.66
N THR A 199 -9.48 -6.92 25.57
CA THR A 199 -10.16 -6.59 24.29
C THR A 199 -9.17 -5.98 23.30
N ALA A 200 -9.32 -6.36 22.03
CA ALA A 200 -8.52 -5.79 20.94
C ALA A 200 -8.66 -4.27 20.87
N ASP A 201 -7.55 -3.61 20.63
CA ASP A 201 -7.50 -2.14 20.57
C ASP A 201 -6.56 -1.66 19.46
N ASP A 202 -6.82 -0.46 18.95
CA ASP A 202 -5.93 0.24 18.00
C ASP A 202 -4.81 0.95 18.76
N ILE A 203 -3.59 0.42 18.65
CA ILE A 203 -2.42 1.03 19.28
C ILE A 203 -1.56 1.72 18.22
N THR A 204 -1.17 2.95 18.50
CA THR A 204 -0.34 3.78 17.62
C THR A 204 1.05 3.95 18.18
N VAL A 205 2.05 3.87 17.30
CA VAL A 205 3.46 4.07 17.65
C VAL A 205 4.09 5.15 16.77
N ARG A 206 4.82 6.03 17.41
CA ARG A 206 5.75 6.98 16.81
C ARG A 206 7.01 7.05 17.65
N VAL A 207 8.15 6.99 17.00
CA VAL A 207 9.45 7.18 17.65
C VAL A 207 10.01 8.53 17.21
N ASN A 208 10.44 9.33 18.18
CA ASN A 208 11.11 10.60 17.90
C ASN A 208 12.63 10.40 18.02
N ALA A 209 13.38 11.16 17.24
CA ALA A 209 14.83 11.24 17.46
C ALA A 209 15.09 11.75 18.90
N ALA A 210 16.13 11.20 19.53
CA ALA A 210 16.59 11.75 20.80
C ALA A 210 17.04 13.21 20.60
N PRO A 211 16.81 14.09 21.58
CA PRO A 211 17.26 15.49 21.51
C PRO A 211 18.79 15.59 21.53
#